data_63e15448e8ba3dfcfda1aaa9fa10f3b7
#
_entry.id   63e15448e8ba3dfcfda1aaa9fa10f3b7
#
_cell.length_a   1.000
_cell.length_b   1.000
_cell.length_c   1.000
_cell.angle_alpha   90.00
_cell.angle_beta   90.00
_cell.angle_gamma   90.00
#
_symmetry.space_group_name_H-M   'P 1'
#
loop_
_entity.id
_entity.type
_entity.pdbx_description
1 polymer ?
#
loop_
_entity_poly.entity_id
_entity_poly.type
_entity_poly.pdbx_seq_one_letter_code
_entity_poly.pdbx_strand_id
1 'polypeptide(L)'
;MRIAQVSPLFESCPPQLYGGTERVVSYLTEELVRLGHEVTLFAAGDSRTEAALRAPCDRALRLNPDYTDGLPHHLVLINRVARSADAFDIIHFHSDFLHFPLFAPLWSKTLTTTHGRLDLPDLQPLFREFPMMPLVSISDAQRNPLPGANWRATVYHGLPVGLYSTGPGNAGYLAFIGRISPEKGVERAIAIAQRAGIPLKIAAKVDNADREYYHSKTK
;
A
#
# COMPACT_ATOMS: atom_id res chain seq x y z
N MET A 1 23.17 -4.42 2.71
CA MET A 1 22.32 -4.62 3.92
C MET A 1 21.41 -5.78 3.69
N ARG A 2 21.05 -6.52 4.76
CA ARG A 2 20.03 -7.55 4.75
C ARG A 2 18.69 -6.92 5.12
N ILE A 3 17.76 -6.88 4.18
CA ILE A 3 16.51 -6.14 4.32
C ILE A 3 15.32 -7.10 4.21
N ALA A 4 14.40 -7.07 5.18
CA ALA A 4 13.10 -7.70 5.05
C ALA A 4 12.09 -6.67 4.53
N GLN A 5 11.45 -6.94 3.39
CA GLN A 5 10.27 -6.22 2.89
C GLN A 5 9.02 -7.01 3.24
N VAL A 6 8.08 -6.41 3.96
CA VAL A 6 6.88 -7.10 4.46
C VAL A 6 5.63 -6.48 3.82
N SER A 7 5.08 -7.18 2.85
CA SER A 7 3.89 -6.78 2.10
C SER A 7 2.60 -7.22 2.77
N PRO A 8 1.47 -6.51 2.59
CA PRO A 8 0.15 -7.10 2.81
C PRO A 8 -0.03 -8.35 1.95
N LEU A 9 -0.92 -9.25 2.38
CA LEU A 9 -1.17 -10.53 1.70
C LEU A 9 -2.41 -10.50 0.78
N PHE A 10 -3.07 -9.35 0.64
CA PHE A 10 -4.30 -9.26 -0.13
C PHE A 10 -4.09 -9.48 -1.62
N GLU A 11 -2.95 -9.05 -2.15
CA GLU A 11 -2.52 -9.28 -3.53
C GLU A 11 -1.08 -9.82 -3.56
N SER A 12 -0.66 -10.34 -4.72
CA SER A 12 0.75 -10.70 -4.97
C SER A 12 1.62 -9.45 -5.20
N CYS A 13 2.93 -9.61 -5.14
CA CYS A 13 3.91 -8.59 -5.52
C CYS A 13 4.64 -9.04 -6.82
N PRO A 14 4.40 -8.37 -7.98
CA PRO A 14 3.38 -7.33 -8.23
C PRO A 14 1.96 -7.90 -8.24
N PRO A 15 0.93 -7.06 -7.99
CA PRO A 15 -0.44 -7.50 -7.98
C PRO A 15 -0.91 -7.85 -9.41
N GLN A 16 -1.68 -8.94 -9.52
CA GLN A 16 -2.27 -9.37 -10.80
C GLN A 16 -3.40 -8.44 -11.24
N LEU A 17 -4.15 -7.90 -10.31
CA LEU A 17 -5.30 -7.02 -10.55
C LEU A 17 -5.11 -5.67 -9.85
N TYR A 18 -5.76 -5.47 -8.74
CA TYR A 18 -5.77 -4.20 -8.01
C TYR A 18 -5.05 -4.34 -6.67
N GLY A 19 -3.94 -3.64 -6.51
CA GLY A 19 -3.14 -3.64 -5.28
C GLY A 19 -2.10 -2.53 -5.33
N GLY A 20 -2.48 -1.34 -4.84
CA GLY A 20 -1.58 -0.17 -4.87
C GLY A 20 -0.36 -0.36 -3.98
N THR A 21 -0.56 -0.86 -2.77
CA THR A 21 0.52 -1.10 -1.80
C THR A 21 1.48 -2.18 -2.30
N GLU A 22 0.95 -3.32 -2.71
CA GLU A 22 1.76 -4.45 -3.17
C GLU A 22 2.55 -4.11 -4.45
N ARG A 23 2.02 -3.21 -5.28
CA ARG A 23 2.74 -2.69 -6.45
C ARG A 23 3.93 -1.83 -6.05
N VAL A 24 3.74 -0.95 -5.07
CA VAL A 24 4.84 -0.13 -4.53
C VAL A 24 5.89 -1.01 -3.86
N VAL A 25 5.47 -1.99 -3.07
CA VAL A 25 6.38 -2.96 -2.43
C VAL A 25 7.19 -3.71 -3.48
N SER A 26 6.54 -4.19 -4.57
CA SER A 26 7.23 -4.85 -5.66
C SER A 26 8.31 -3.94 -6.27
N TYR A 27 7.97 -2.71 -6.66
CA TYR A 27 8.95 -1.79 -7.26
C TYR A 27 10.11 -1.48 -6.32
N LEU A 28 9.81 -1.25 -5.03
CA LEU A 28 10.83 -0.98 -4.03
C LEU A 28 11.75 -2.19 -3.81
N THR A 29 11.18 -3.39 -3.75
CA THR A 29 11.93 -4.63 -3.57
C THR A 29 12.92 -4.85 -4.71
N GLU A 30 12.45 -4.77 -5.96
CA GLU A 30 13.29 -4.96 -7.14
C GLU A 30 14.40 -3.90 -7.23
N GLU A 31 14.09 -2.65 -6.89
CA GLU A 31 15.09 -1.59 -6.88
C GLU A 31 16.15 -1.78 -5.78
N LEU A 32 15.76 -2.24 -4.59
CA LEU A 32 16.72 -2.57 -3.53
C LEU A 32 17.64 -3.74 -3.92
N VAL A 33 17.12 -4.77 -4.60
CA VAL A 33 17.92 -5.85 -5.17
C VAL A 33 18.89 -5.29 -6.21
N ARG A 34 18.42 -4.46 -7.14
CA ARG A 34 19.25 -3.81 -8.16
C ARG A 34 20.38 -2.96 -7.57
N LEU A 35 20.13 -2.33 -6.42
CA LEU A 35 21.14 -1.56 -5.67
C LEU A 35 22.14 -2.44 -4.89
N GLY A 36 22.02 -3.77 -4.99
CA GLY A 36 22.96 -4.71 -4.38
C GLY A 36 22.67 -5.04 -2.91
N HIS A 37 21.45 -4.82 -2.43
CA HIS A 37 21.02 -5.27 -1.11
C HIS A 37 20.57 -6.73 -1.13
N GLU A 38 20.79 -7.43 -0.04
CA GLU A 38 20.25 -8.78 0.21
C GLU A 38 18.82 -8.63 0.73
N VAL A 39 17.85 -8.84 -0.16
CA VAL A 39 16.43 -8.59 0.16
C VAL A 39 15.67 -9.90 0.31
N THR A 40 14.87 -9.99 1.38
CA THR A 40 13.85 -11.03 1.56
C THR A 40 12.48 -10.37 1.51
N LEU A 41 11.65 -10.80 0.57
CA LEU A 41 10.27 -10.37 0.45
C LEU A 41 9.34 -11.35 1.17
N PHE A 42 8.62 -10.88 2.19
CA PHE A 42 7.52 -11.58 2.84
C PHE A 42 6.22 -11.15 2.18
N ALA A 43 5.63 -12.01 1.36
CA ALA A 43 4.42 -11.74 0.57
C ALA A 43 3.65 -13.03 0.27
N ALA A 44 2.54 -12.95 -0.46
CA ALA A 44 1.79 -14.10 -0.94
C ALA A 44 2.64 -14.96 -1.90
N GLY A 45 2.41 -16.27 -1.93
CA GLY A 45 3.27 -17.24 -2.62
C GLY A 45 3.22 -17.17 -4.14
N ASP A 46 2.22 -16.54 -4.72
CA ASP A 46 2.10 -16.23 -6.14
C ASP A 46 2.81 -14.92 -6.56
N SER A 47 3.58 -14.30 -5.64
CA SER A 47 4.43 -13.15 -5.93
C SER A 47 5.62 -13.53 -6.82
N ARG A 48 6.09 -12.56 -7.62
CA ARG A 48 7.25 -12.69 -8.50
C ARG A 48 8.27 -11.62 -8.17
N THR A 49 9.49 -12.02 -7.83
CA THR A 49 10.54 -11.11 -7.38
C THR A 49 11.92 -11.74 -7.60
N GLU A 50 12.93 -10.90 -7.81
CA GLU A 50 14.35 -11.29 -7.78
C GLU A 50 14.88 -11.45 -6.33
N ALA A 51 14.15 -10.95 -5.32
CA ALA A 51 14.47 -11.15 -3.92
C ALA A 51 14.16 -12.58 -3.46
N ALA A 52 14.67 -12.98 -2.30
CA ALA A 52 14.28 -14.23 -1.66
C ALA A 52 12.83 -14.14 -1.18
N LEU A 53 11.91 -14.92 -1.77
CA LEU A 53 10.49 -14.94 -1.36
C LEU A 53 10.29 -15.85 -0.16
N ARG A 54 9.60 -15.34 0.88
CA ARG A 54 9.07 -16.12 2.02
C ARG A 54 7.57 -15.92 2.13
N ALA A 55 6.81 -16.92 1.71
CA ALA A 55 5.37 -16.87 1.64
C ALA A 55 4.70 -17.52 2.87
N PRO A 56 3.83 -16.79 3.61
CA PRO A 56 3.02 -17.38 4.67
C PRO A 56 1.75 -18.07 4.15
N CYS A 57 1.34 -17.80 2.91
CA CYS A 57 0.19 -18.41 2.22
C CYS A 57 0.54 -18.67 0.76
N ASP A 58 -0.11 -19.64 0.13
CA ASP A 58 0.23 -20.11 -1.22
C ASP A 58 -0.10 -19.08 -2.31
N ARG A 59 -1.12 -18.25 -2.11
CA ARG A 59 -1.57 -17.22 -3.06
C ARG A 59 -2.14 -16.00 -2.35
N ALA A 60 -2.29 -14.93 -3.11
CA ALA A 60 -2.95 -13.70 -2.70
C ALA A 60 -4.36 -13.98 -2.16
N LEU A 61 -4.69 -13.39 -1.01
CA LEU A 61 -5.94 -13.69 -0.30
C LEU A 61 -7.19 -13.34 -1.15
N ARG A 62 -7.18 -12.22 -1.89
CA ARG A 62 -8.31 -11.85 -2.76
C ARG A 62 -8.55 -12.80 -3.92
N LEU A 63 -7.54 -13.56 -4.33
CA LEU A 63 -7.62 -14.56 -5.39
C LEU A 63 -7.89 -15.97 -4.85
N ASN A 64 -8.02 -16.11 -3.53
CA ASN A 64 -8.36 -17.37 -2.89
C ASN A 64 -9.88 -17.43 -2.67
N PRO A 65 -10.61 -18.37 -3.29
CA PRO A 65 -12.07 -18.50 -3.13
C PRO A 65 -12.49 -18.85 -1.70
N ASP A 66 -11.60 -19.49 -0.93
CA ASP A 66 -11.86 -19.90 0.46
C ASP A 66 -11.50 -18.80 1.48
N TYR A 67 -11.07 -17.63 1.00
CA TYR A 67 -10.70 -16.53 1.87
C TYR A 67 -11.92 -15.86 2.51
N THR A 68 -11.90 -15.75 3.82
CA THR A 68 -12.96 -15.08 4.61
C THR A 68 -12.44 -13.94 5.48
N ASP A 69 -11.28 -14.10 6.10
CA ASP A 69 -10.67 -13.09 6.98
C ASP A 69 -9.15 -13.04 6.81
N GLY A 70 -8.63 -11.82 6.59
CA GLY A 70 -7.19 -11.59 6.40
C GLY A 70 -6.39 -11.48 7.67
N LEU A 71 -7.01 -11.19 8.81
CA LEU A 71 -6.30 -10.93 10.06
C LEU A 71 -5.47 -12.15 10.52
N PRO A 72 -5.99 -13.38 10.56
CA PRO A 72 -5.21 -14.56 10.95
C PRO A 72 -3.97 -14.76 10.06
N HIS A 73 -4.11 -14.56 8.75
CA HIS A 73 -2.99 -14.68 7.80
C HIS A 73 -1.90 -13.66 8.06
N HIS A 74 -2.28 -12.40 8.34
CA HIS A 74 -1.32 -11.35 8.67
C HIS A 74 -0.64 -11.58 10.03
N LEU A 75 -1.34 -12.13 11.02
CA LEU A 75 -0.72 -12.52 12.29
C LEU A 75 0.32 -13.62 12.09
N VAL A 76 0.05 -14.62 11.24
CA VAL A 76 1.03 -15.66 10.88
C VAL A 76 2.23 -15.03 10.16
N LEU A 77 1.99 -14.11 9.21
CA LEU A 77 3.06 -13.35 8.55
C LEU A 77 3.95 -12.64 9.56
N ILE A 78 3.37 -11.82 10.43
CA ILE A 78 4.10 -11.02 11.42
C ILE A 78 4.92 -11.93 12.36
N ASN A 79 4.34 -13.04 12.82
CA ASN A 79 5.06 -14.01 13.64
C ASN A 79 6.25 -14.67 12.90
N ARG A 80 6.10 -15.01 11.61
CA ARG A 80 7.21 -15.54 10.80
C ARG A 80 8.33 -14.54 10.64
N VAL A 81 8.01 -13.27 10.41
CA VAL A 81 8.99 -12.17 10.33
C VAL A 81 9.72 -12.01 11.67
N ALA A 82 8.98 -12.00 12.80
CA ALA A 82 9.55 -11.86 14.13
C ALA A 82 10.54 -12.99 14.46
N ARG A 83 10.19 -14.23 14.14
CA ARG A 83 11.07 -15.40 14.36
C ARG A 83 12.37 -15.37 13.54
N SER A 84 12.43 -14.56 12.51
CA SER A 84 13.63 -14.39 11.67
C SER A 84 14.26 -13.00 11.78
N ALA A 85 13.81 -12.19 12.75
CA ALA A 85 14.19 -10.78 12.85
C ALA A 85 15.72 -10.56 13.00
N ASP A 86 16.45 -11.48 13.63
CA ASP A 86 17.90 -11.38 13.81
C ASP A 86 18.69 -11.56 12.50
N ALA A 87 18.07 -12.12 11.47
CA ALA A 87 18.68 -12.25 10.16
C ALA A 87 18.74 -10.92 9.37
N PHE A 88 18.05 -9.87 9.83
CA PHE A 88 17.91 -8.62 9.10
C PHE A 88 18.52 -7.43 9.83
N ASP A 89 19.08 -6.53 9.04
CA ASP A 89 19.57 -5.23 9.51
C ASP A 89 18.41 -4.23 9.61
N ILE A 90 17.44 -4.31 8.67
CA ILE A 90 16.19 -3.52 8.62
C ILE A 90 15.02 -4.42 8.27
N ILE A 91 13.88 -4.19 8.94
CA ILE A 91 12.59 -4.83 8.66
C ILE A 91 11.60 -3.73 8.31
N HIS A 92 11.19 -3.69 7.04
CA HIS A 92 10.33 -2.65 6.50
C HIS A 92 8.91 -3.18 6.26
N PHE A 93 7.96 -2.69 7.04
CA PHE A 93 6.56 -3.07 6.95
C PHE A 93 5.77 -2.12 6.06
N HIS A 94 4.85 -2.70 5.28
CA HIS A 94 3.86 -2.02 4.46
C HIS A 94 2.41 -2.42 4.82
N SER A 95 2.24 -3.13 5.93
CA SER A 95 0.97 -3.66 6.44
C SER A 95 0.41 -2.84 7.61
N ASP A 96 0.47 -1.51 7.47
CA ASP A 96 0.02 -0.53 8.45
C ASP A 96 0.64 -0.78 9.85
N PHE A 97 -0.19 -1.04 10.89
CA PHE A 97 0.23 -1.04 12.30
C PHE A 97 0.14 -2.42 12.98
N LEU A 98 -0.28 -3.47 12.29
CA LEU A 98 -0.55 -4.78 12.92
C LEU A 98 0.66 -5.39 13.63
N HIS A 99 1.86 -5.04 13.22
CA HIS A 99 3.11 -5.54 13.78
C HIS A 99 3.57 -4.78 15.03
N PHE A 100 3.02 -3.62 15.36
CA PHE A 100 3.53 -2.75 16.43
C PHE A 100 3.70 -3.47 17.76
N PRO A 101 2.71 -4.22 18.30
CA PRO A 101 2.86 -4.86 19.59
C PRO A 101 4.04 -5.85 19.66
N LEU A 102 4.26 -6.60 18.57
CA LEU A 102 5.32 -7.61 18.53
C LEU A 102 6.70 -7.00 18.22
N PHE A 103 6.73 -5.88 17.49
CA PHE A 103 7.95 -5.22 17.04
C PHE A 103 8.34 -3.98 17.85
N ALA A 104 7.57 -3.60 18.86
CA ALA A 104 7.94 -2.52 19.76
C ALA A 104 9.33 -2.71 20.40
N PRO A 105 9.74 -3.92 20.86
CA PRO A 105 11.11 -4.15 21.33
C PRO A 105 12.20 -4.05 20.25
N LEU A 106 11.82 -4.16 18.98
CA LEU A 106 12.71 -4.14 17.80
C LEU A 106 12.62 -2.84 17.01
N TRP A 107 12.07 -1.78 17.60
CA TRP A 107 11.79 -0.52 16.91
C TRP A 107 13.00 0.06 16.18
N SER A 108 14.23 -0.12 16.72
CA SER A 108 15.47 0.47 16.18
C SER A 108 15.87 -0.10 14.81
N LYS A 109 15.38 -1.29 14.45
CA LYS A 109 15.57 -1.90 13.12
C LYS A 109 14.27 -2.08 12.34
N THR A 110 13.16 -1.52 12.83
CA THR A 110 11.85 -1.58 12.18
C THR A 110 11.57 -0.26 11.48
N LEU A 111 10.94 -0.31 10.32
CA LEU A 111 10.43 0.83 9.59
C LEU A 111 9.04 0.51 9.07
N THR A 112 8.13 1.48 9.07
CA THR A 112 6.78 1.30 8.54
C THR A 112 6.46 2.40 7.56
N THR A 113 6.19 2.06 6.31
CA THR A 113 5.53 2.98 5.37
C THR A 113 4.02 2.81 5.49
N THR A 114 3.34 3.88 5.87
CA THR A 114 1.87 3.92 5.94
C THR A 114 1.29 4.25 4.57
N HIS A 115 0.35 3.43 4.08
CA HIS A 115 -0.27 3.61 2.75
C HIS A 115 -1.73 4.05 2.82
N GLY A 116 -2.36 3.85 3.98
CA GLY A 116 -3.78 4.13 4.21
C GLY A 116 -4.07 5.53 4.75
N ARG A 117 -5.34 5.74 5.08
CA ARG A 117 -5.82 6.92 5.80
C ARG A 117 -5.34 6.87 7.25
N LEU A 118 -4.96 8.03 7.78
CA LEU A 118 -4.53 8.19 9.18
C LEU A 118 -5.44 9.13 9.98
N ASP A 119 -6.51 9.60 9.37
CA ASP A 119 -7.50 10.50 9.95
C ASP A 119 -8.65 9.79 10.69
N LEU A 120 -8.55 8.46 10.84
CA LEU A 120 -9.52 7.68 11.60
C LEU A 120 -9.32 7.89 13.11
N PRO A 121 -10.37 8.20 13.88
CA PRO A 121 -10.25 8.46 15.31
C PRO A 121 -9.61 7.31 16.11
N ASP A 122 -9.88 6.08 15.73
CA ASP A 122 -9.37 4.87 16.37
C ASP A 122 -7.84 4.70 16.27
N LEU A 123 -7.19 5.40 15.35
CA LEU A 123 -5.74 5.34 15.19
C LEU A 123 -5.00 6.20 16.22
N GLN A 124 -5.63 7.25 16.75
CA GLN A 124 -5.00 8.15 17.71
C GLN A 124 -4.49 7.44 18.98
N PRO A 125 -5.29 6.58 19.67
CA PRO A 125 -4.80 5.84 20.84
C PRO A 125 -3.69 4.85 20.47
N LEU A 126 -3.78 4.19 19.30
CA LEU A 126 -2.76 3.26 18.83
C LEU A 126 -1.39 3.91 18.67
N PHE A 127 -1.31 5.04 17.96
CA PHE A 127 -0.02 5.73 17.75
C PHE A 127 0.53 6.38 19.01
N ARG A 128 -0.31 6.70 19.99
CA ARG A 128 0.13 7.13 21.33
C ARG A 128 0.69 6.00 22.16
N GLU A 129 0.16 4.76 22.02
CA GLU A 129 0.66 3.58 22.71
C GLU A 129 2.04 3.15 22.18
N PHE A 130 2.29 3.34 20.89
CA PHE A 130 3.54 2.94 20.23
C PHE A 130 4.35 4.13 19.70
N PRO A 131 4.74 5.10 20.55
CA PRO A 131 5.35 6.36 20.10
C PRO A 131 6.74 6.18 19.52
N MET A 132 7.41 5.05 19.76
CA MET A 132 8.76 4.78 19.28
C MET A 132 8.79 4.18 17.87
N MET A 133 7.67 3.68 17.34
CA MET A 133 7.63 3.01 16.04
C MET A 133 7.97 3.98 14.90
N PRO A 134 9.06 3.72 14.14
CA PRO A 134 9.48 4.63 13.07
C PRO A 134 8.55 4.55 11.86
N LEU A 135 8.12 5.70 11.37
CA LEU A 135 7.14 5.83 10.29
C LEU A 135 7.71 6.60 9.09
N VAL A 136 7.28 6.19 7.92
CA VAL A 136 7.44 6.92 6.66
C VAL A 136 6.05 7.23 6.10
N SER A 137 5.82 8.49 5.79
CA SER A 137 4.61 8.93 5.09
C SER A 137 4.83 8.94 3.57
N ILE A 138 3.75 8.77 2.82
CA ILE A 138 3.75 8.84 1.36
C ILE A 138 3.40 10.23 0.83
N SER A 139 3.09 11.16 1.71
CA SER A 139 2.94 12.59 1.43
C SER A 139 3.01 13.39 2.73
N ASP A 140 3.30 14.69 2.64
CA ASP A 140 3.28 15.56 3.83
C ASP A 140 1.86 15.71 4.39
N ALA A 141 0.85 15.76 3.52
CA ALA A 141 -0.55 15.84 3.94
C ALA A 141 -0.99 14.61 4.76
N GLN A 142 -0.45 13.43 4.51
CA GLN A 142 -0.78 12.21 5.26
C GLN A 142 -0.39 12.32 6.73
N ARG A 143 0.61 13.15 7.08
CA ARG A 143 1.09 13.31 8.46
C ARG A 143 0.16 14.18 9.31
N ASN A 144 -0.67 15.04 8.70
CA ASN A 144 -1.47 16.03 9.40
C ASN A 144 -2.35 15.47 10.52
N PRO A 145 -3.02 14.31 10.38
CA PRO A 145 -3.83 13.77 11.47
C PRO A 145 -3.03 13.24 12.66
N LEU A 146 -1.74 12.94 12.47
CA LEU A 146 -0.86 12.33 13.48
C LEU A 146 0.47 13.10 13.60
N PRO A 147 0.47 14.40 13.93
CA PRO A 147 1.68 15.22 13.89
C PRO A 147 2.74 14.79 14.92
N GLY A 148 2.31 14.15 16.02
CA GLY A 148 3.21 13.66 17.07
C GLY A 148 3.75 12.26 16.89
N ALA A 149 3.44 11.57 15.79
CA ALA A 149 3.98 10.24 15.52
C ALA A 149 5.47 10.30 15.12
N ASN A 150 6.19 9.19 15.27
CA ASN A 150 7.64 9.12 15.03
C ASN A 150 7.99 9.11 13.52
N TRP A 151 7.67 10.19 12.84
CA TRP A 151 7.94 10.38 11.42
C TRP A 151 9.45 10.51 11.15
N ARG A 152 9.99 9.61 10.33
CA ARG A 152 11.40 9.63 9.91
C ARG A 152 11.58 10.36 8.59
N ALA A 153 10.63 10.21 7.67
CA ALA A 153 10.67 10.86 6.36
C ALA A 153 9.28 10.94 5.74
N THR A 154 9.13 11.78 4.73
CA THR A 154 8.10 11.69 3.69
C THR A 154 8.76 11.17 2.42
N VAL A 155 8.30 10.04 1.90
CA VAL A 155 8.79 9.44 0.66
C VAL A 155 7.61 9.24 -0.28
N TYR A 156 7.51 10.08 -1.31
CA TYR A 156 6.46 9.95 -2.34
C TYR A 156 6.67 8.65 -3.14
N HIS A 157 5.57 8.06 -3.59
CA HIS A 157 5.66 6.86 -4.42
C HIS A 157 6.38 7.16 -5.73
N GLY A 158 7.38 6.34 -6.03
CA GLY A 158 8.07 6.31 -7.31
C GLY A 158 7.47 5.28 -8.25
N LEU A 159 7.78 5.43 -9.53
CA LEU A 159 7.46 4.47 -10.58
C LEU A 159 8.75 4.11 -11.32
N PRO A 160 8.88 2.88 -11.84
CA PRO A 160 10.01 2.51 -12.67
C PRO A 160 10.14 3.46 -13.87
N VAL A 161 11.37 3.90 -14.15
CA VAL A 161 11.66 4.74 -15.30
C VAL A 161 11.28 4.00 -16.58
N GLY A 162 10.51 4.64 -17.45
CA GLY A 162 10.07 4.03 -18.71
C GLY A 162 8.81 3.16 -18.61
N LEU A 163 8.18 3.02 -17.42
CA LEU A 163 6.92 2.29 -17.28
C LEU A 163 5.79 2.93 -18.11
N TYR A 164 5.80 4.25 -18.21
CA TYR A 164 4.84 5.01 -19.02
C TYR A 164 5.57 5.96 -19.99
N SER A 165 4.99 6.11 -21.16
CA SER A 165 5.38 7.15 -22.11
C SER A 165 4.36 8.29 -22.10
N THR A 166 4.84 9.52 -22.23
CA THR A 166 3.96 10.68 -22.36
C THR A 166 3.31 10.67 -23.74
N GLY A 167 1.99 10.63 -23.77
CA GLY A 167 1.22 10.78 -25.00
C GLY A 167 1.11 12.26 -25.43
N PRO A 168 0.66 12.54 -26.66
CA PRO A 168 0.55 13.89 -27.20
C PRO A 168 -0.52 14.76 -26.51
N GLY A 169 -1.37 14.19 -25.66
CA GLY A 169 -2.38 14.93 -24.90
C GLY A 169 -3.56 15.49 -25.74
N ASN A 170 -3.67 15.11 -27.00
CA ASN A 170 -4.64 15.66 -27.96
C ASN A 170 -5.78 14.72 -28.33
N ALA A 171 -6.07 13.74 -27.47
CA ALA A 171 -7.12 12.73 -27.75
C ALA A 171 -8.56 13.27 -27.69
N GLY A 172 -8.77 14.54 -27.33
CA GLY A 172 -10.07 15.21 -27.31
C GLY A 172 -10.99 14.77 -26.16
N TYR A 173 -10.45 14.15 -25.11
CA TYR A 173 -11.21 13.76 -23.93
C TYR A 173 -10.40 13.93 -22.64
N LEU A 174 -11.10 14.08 -21.52
CA LEU A 174 -10.55 13.95 -20.17
C LEU A 174 -10.64 12.48 -19.71
N ALA A 175 -9.75 12.07 -18.84
CA ALA A 175 -9.76 10.72 -18.27
C ALA A 175 -9.82 10.76 -16.74
N PHE A 176 -10.67 9.90 -16.15
CA PHE A 176 -10.66 9.60 -14.73
C PHE A 176 -10.34 8.10 -14.56
N ILE A 177 -9.32 7.81 -13.73
CA ILE A 177 -8.92 6.43 -13.42
C ILE A 177 -8.90 6.28 -11.92
N GLY A 178 -9.71 5.36 -11.38
CA GLY A 178 -9.74 5.13 -9.94
C GLY A 178 -10.98 4.41 -9.46
N ARG A 179 -11.04 4.19 -8.14
CA ARG A 179 -12.24 3.67 -7.48
C ARG A 179 -13.30 4.77 -7.44
N ILE A 180 -14.57 4.40 -7.60
CA ILE A 180 -15.67 5.32 -7.37
C ILE A 180 -15.94 5.39 -5.86
N SER A 181 -15.43 6.45 -5.26
CA SER A 181 -15.58 6.73 -3.84
C SER A 181 -15.49 8.24 -3.59
N PRO A 182 -16.01 8.77 -2.47
CA PRO A 182 -16.04 10.19 -2.19
C PRO A 182 -14.66 10.84 -2.26
N GLU A 183 -13.65 10.18 -1.69
CA GLU A 183 -12.27 10.69 -1.62
C GLU A 183 -11.56 10.75 -2.99
N LYS A 184 -12.01 9.96 -3.97
CA LYS A 184 -11.46 9.98 -5.35
C LYS A 184 -12.07 11.08 -6.21
N GLY A 185 -13.26 11.56 -5.85
CA GLY A 185 -13.85 12.77 -6.44
C GLY A 185 -14.31 12.63 -7.88
N VAL A 186 -14.94 11.51 -8.24
CA VAL A 186 -15.50 11.29 -9.58
C VAL A 186 -16.51 12.38 -9.97
N GLU A 187 -17.30 12.87 -9.00
CA GLU A 187 -18.25 13.97 -9.20
C GLU A 187 -17.55 15.27 -9.66
N ARG A 188 -16.38 15.54 -9.06
CA ARG A 188 -15.56 16.70 -9.47
C ARG A 188 -15.06 16.53 -10.90
N ALA A 189 -14.64 15.33 -11.28
CA ALA A 189 -14.21 15.05 -12.65
C ALA A 189 -15.36 15.27 -13.65
N ILE A 190 -16.58 14.83 -13.33
CA ILE A 190 -17.79 15.05 -14.14
C ILE A 190 -18.08 16.57 -14.26
N ALA A 191 -18.11 17.29 -13.15
CA ALA A 191 -18.36 18.72 -13.13
C ALA A 191 -17.32 19.52 -13.93
N ILE A 192 -16.03 19.13 -13.84
CA ILE A 192 -14.95 19.74 -14.63
C ILE A 192 -15.17 19.49 -16.12
N ALA A 193 -15.47 18.27 -16.51
CA ALA A 193 -15.72 17.90 -17.92
C ALA A 193 -16.91 18.66 -18.51
N GLN A 194 -18.00 18.76 -17.77
CA GLN A 194 -19.19 19.51 -18.15
C GLN A 194 -18.87 21.01 -18.36
N ARG A 195 -18.14 21.61 -17.40
CA ARG A 195 -17.74 23.03 -17.51
C ARG A 195 -16.78 23.29 -18.64
N ALA A 196 -15.89 22.35 -18.94
CA ALA A 196 -14.93 22.48 -20.03
C ALA A 196 -15.54 22.17 -21.42
N GLY A 197 -16.73 21.54 -21.46
CA GLY A 197 -17.32 21.07 -22.71
C GLY A 197 -16.51 19.93 -23.37
N ILE A 198 -15.75 19.17 -22.58
CA ILE A 198 -14.86 18.11 -23.07
C ILE A 198 -15.42 16.74 -22.60
N PRO A 199 -15.53 15.74 -23.51
CA PRO A 199 -15.94 14.39 -23.11
C PRO A 199 -15.09 13.80 -22.00
N LEU A 200 -15.69 13.08 -21.05
CA LEU A 200 -14.99 12.38 -19.97
C LEU A 200 -15.08 10.87 -20.16
N LYS A 201 -13.93 10.19 -20.14
CA LYS A 201 -13.85 8.74 -20.06
C LYS A 201 -13.52 8.32 -18.62
N ILE A 202 -14.31 7.42 -18.05
CA ILE A 202 -14.14 6.93 -16.68
C ILE A 202 -13.77 5.46 -16.71
N ALA A 203 -12.56 5.12 -16.26
CA ALA A 203 -12.12 3.76 -16.00
C ALA A 203 -12.12 3.56 -14.49
N ALA A 204 -13.14 2.90 -13.98
CA ALA A 204 -13.36 2.85 -12.55
C ALA A 204 -13.84 1.48 -12.06
N LYS A 205 -13.59 1.22 -10.76
CA LYS A 205 -14.13 0.10 -10.01
C LYS A 205 -15.08 0.64 -8.94
N VAL A 206 -16.18 -0.08 -8.71
CA VAL A 206 -17.09 0.16 -7.59
C VAL A 206 -16.88 -0.97 -6.57
N ASP A 207 -16.36 -0.65 -5.40
CA ASP A 207 -16.26 -1.61 -4.31
C ASP A 207 -17.60 -1.77 -3.59
N ASN A 208 -17.81 -2.89 -2.90
CA ASN A 208 -19.06 -3.16 -2.19
C ASN A 208 -19.39 -2.05 -1.17
N ALA A 209 -18.40 -1.52 -0.49
CA ALA A 209 -18.56 -0.43 0.48
C ALA A 209 -19.01 0.90 -0.16
N ASP A 210 -18.75 1.09 -1.45
CA ASP A 210 -19.02 2.35 -2.16
C ASP A 210 -20.28 2.27 -3.06
N ARG A 211 -21.03 1.15 -3.03
CA ARG A 211 -22.22 0.95 -3.89
C ARG A 211 -23.31 1.99 -3.65
N GLU A 212 -23.57 2.33 -2.40
CA GLU A 212 -24.59 3.33 -2.06
C GLU A 212 -24.20 4.71 -2.62
N TYR A 213 -22.94 5.11 -2.42
CA TYR A 213 -22.41 6.34 -3.01
C TYR A 213 -22.54 6.33 -4.54
N TYR A 214 -22.14 5.23 -5.20
CA TYR A 214 -22.28 5.09 -6.65
C TYR A 214 -23.73 5.28 -7.11
N HIS A 215 -24.68 4.60 -6.46
CA HIS A 215 -26.10 4.70 -6.85
C HIS A 215 -26.72 6.07 -6.58
N SER A 216 -26.22 6.80 -5.57
CA SER A 216 -26.74 8.13 -5.22
C SER A 216 -26.21 9.26 -6.09
N LYS A 217 -25.02 9.10 -6.70
CA LYS A 217 -24.28 10.20 -7.31
C LYS A 217 -23.97 10.06 -8.81
N THR A 218 -24.09 8.85 -9.37
CA THR A 218 -23.70 8.57 -10.76
C THR A 218 -24.85 8.06 -11.62
N LYS A 219 -26.08 8.15 -11.13
CA LYS A 219 -27.30 7.90 -11.94
C LYS A 219 -27.68 9.10 -12.76
#